data_220c25608534d41706d68919dcbd2f3f
#
_entry.id   220c25608534d41706d68919dcbd2f3f
#
_cell.length_a   1.000
_cell.length_b   1.000
_cell.length_c   1.000
_cell.angle_alpha   90.00
_cell.angle_beta   90.00
_cell.angle_gamma   90.00
#
_symmetry.space_group_name_H-M   'P 1'
#
loop_
_entity.id
_entity.type
_entity.pdbx_description
1 polymer ?
#
loop_
_entity_poly.entity_id
_entity_poly.type
_entity_poly.pdbx_seq_one_letter_code
_entity_poly.pdbx_strand_id
1 'polypeptide(L)'
;MNAYLHRSENRGHVKADWLNTYHSFSFGSWYDPKYMGFGPLRVINDDTIAAHNGFGTHPHDNMEILTYVTDGRLSHRDTMGNEEHITAGEWQLMSAGTGVAHSEFNNSDEPVHLFQIWIHPNVRDAEPTYQQIKLDPSEQPNQWHLIAGPNDNAAMHIRQNAEVKAAVLEAGKTLEIAATQKHNYVHVIKGQIMIENQIVKAGDALLFDEKTTIHALEDSEMIWFDLPA
;
A
#
# COMPACT_ATOMS: atom_id res chain seq x y z
N MET A 1 -9.48 -23.16 -3.28
CA MET A 1 -8.70 -21.97 -2.91
C MET A 1 -7.46 -22.36 -2.11
N ASN A 2 -6.28 -21.95 -2.57
CA ASN A 2 -5.07 -21.98 -1.75
C ASN A 2 -4.98 -20.63 -1.03
N ALA A 3 -5.05 -20.64 0.28
CA ALA A 3 -4.96 -19.41 1.06
C ALA A 3 -3.80 -19.51 2.07
N TYR A 4 -3.01 -18.45 2.15
CA TYR A 4 -1.91 -18.31 3.09
C TYR A 4 -2.10 -17.05 3.92
N LEU A 5 -2.12 -17.21 5.25
CA LEU A 5 -2.27 -16.10 6.18
C LEU A 5 -0.89 -15.60 6.62
N HIS A 6 -0.56 -14.38 6.21
CA HIS A 6 0.63 -13.64 6.65
C HIS A 6 0.27 -12.85 7.91
N ARG A 7 0.67 -13.35 9.05
CA ARG A 7 0.39 -12.73 10.36
C ARG A 7 1.25 -11.48 10.58
N SER A 8 0.68 -10.49 11.23
CA SER A 8 1.35 -9.24 11.58
C SER A 8 2.61 -9.45 12.42
N GLU A 9 2.62 -10.46 13.29
CA GLU A 9 3.76 -10.86 14.12
C GLU A 9 4.96 -11.40 13.34
N ASN A 10 4.76 -11.80 12.07
CA ASN A 10 5.82 -12.26 11.16
C ASN A 10 6.42 -11.15 10.31
N ARG A 11 5.90 -9.92 10.43
CA ARG A 11 6.46 -8.75 9.74
C ARG A 11 7.79 -8.34 10.38
N GLY A 12 8.70 -7.79 9.57
CA GLY A 12 9.86 -7.09 10.11
C GLY A 12 9.42 -5.88 10.93
N HIS A 13 10.10 -5.62 12.03
CA HIS A 13 9.83 -4.44 12.85
C HIS A 13 11.15 -3.71 13.12
N VAL A 14 11.22 -2.47 12.70
CA VAL A 14 12.33 -1.56 13.00
C VAL A 14 11.80 -0.34 13.73
N LYS A 15 12.38 -0.05 14.89
CA LYS A 15 12.03 1.10 15.71
C LYS A 15 13.27 1.93 16.00
N ALA A 16 13.26 3.16 15.53
CA ALA A 16 14.21 4.22 15.85
C ALA A 16 13.49 5.35 16.58
N ASP A 17 14.22 6.37 17.03
CA ASP A 17 13.61 7.50 17.75
C ASP A 17 12.57 8.26 16.92
N TRP A 18 12.74 8.28 15.61
CA TRP A 18 11.91 9.04 14.69
C TRP A 18 11.04 8.17 13.76
N LEU A 19 11.32 6.85 13.66
CA LEU A 19 10.65 5.94 12.74
C LEU A 19 10.23 4.67 13.48
N ASN A 20 8.93 4.35 13.40
CA ASN A 20 8.39 3.05 13.77
C ASN A 20 7.80 2.43 12.51
N THR A 21 8.39 1.33 12.01
CA THR A 21 8.02 0.72 10.74
C THR A 21 7.85 -0.78 10.84
N TYR A 22 6.81 -1.30 10.19
CA TYR A 22 6.58 -2.73 10.01
C TYR A 22 6.67 -3.09 8.54
N HIS A 23 7.46 -4.11 8.21
CA HIS A 23 7.71 -4.56 6.84
C HIS A 23 6.99 -5.88 6.57
N SER A 24 6.05 -5.90 5.64
CA SER A 24 5.41 -7.15 5.20
C SER A 24 6.35 -8.04 4.38
N PHE A 25 7.31 -7.43 3.68
CA PHE A 25 8.36 -8.11 2.91
C PHE A 25 9.74 -7.62 3.33
N SER A 26 10.76 -8.41 3.06
CA SER A 26 12.15 -8.08 3.37
C SER A 26 12.54 -6.72 2.83
N PHE A 27 12.95 -5.82 3.72
CA PHE A 27 13.27 -4.43 3.42
C PHE A 27 14.33 -3.88 4.38
N GLY A 28 15.22 -3.01 3.87
CA GLY A 28 16.27 -2.39 4.67
C GLY A 28 17.17 -3.44 5.36
N SER A 29 17.26 -3.37 6.67
CA SER A 29 18.05 -4.28 7.48
C SER A 29 17.35 -5.60 7.85
N TRP A 30 16.04 -5.69 7.64
CA TRP A 30 15.28 -6.90 7.90
C TRP A 30 15.22 -7.81 6.68
N TYR A 31 15.64 -9.06 6.85
CA TYR A 31 15.67 -10.05 5.77
C TYR A 31 15.10 -11.39 6.25
N ASP A 32 14.07 -11.87 5.55
CA ASP A 32 13.56 -13.25 5.65
C ASP A 32 13.28 -13.77 4.24
N PRO A 33 13.93 -14.88 3.80
CA PRO A 33 13.75 -15.42 2.45
C PRO A 33 12.32 -15.90 2.15
N LYS A 34 11.47 -16.07 3.15
CA LYS A 34 10.05 -16.40 2.98
C LYS A 34 9.21 -15.19 2.58
N TYR A 35 9.70 -13.97 2.86
CA TYR A 35 8.97 -12.72 2.67
C TYR A 35 9.73 -11.78 1.72
N MET A 36 9.92 -12.22 0.47
CA MET A 36 10.64 -11.44 -0.55
C MET A 36 9.73 -10.62 -1.46
N GLY A 37 8.42 -10.87 -1.39
CA GLY A 37 7.40 -10.25 -2.23
C GLY A 37 6.32 -11.26 -2.60
N PHE A 38 5.31 -10.81 -3.36
CA PHE A 38 4.23 -11.66 -3.87
C PHE A 38 3.84 -11.20 -5.29
N GLY A 39 4.16 -12.00 -6.32
CA GLY A 39 4.08 -11.53 -7.70
C GLY A 39 4.91 -10.25 -7.89
N PRO A 40 4.41 -9.20 -8.52
CA PRO A 40 5.11 -7.93 -8.66
C PRO A 40 5.10 -7.06 -7.37
N LEU A 41 4.30 -7.39 -6.36
CA LEU A 41 4.24 -6.66 -5.09
C LEU A 41 5.51 -6.92 -4.27
N ARG A 42 6.31 -5.87 -4.06
CA ARG A 42 7.66 -5.99 -3.47
C ARG A 42 7.76 -5.43 -2.06
N VAL A 43 7.03 -4.37 -1.75
CA VAL A 43 7.09 -3.69 -0.46
C VAL A 43 5.68 -3.33 0.00
N ILE A 44 5.39 -3.56 1.27
CA ILE A 44 4.37 -2.88 2.06
C ILE A 44 5.04 -2.53 3.39
N ASN A 45 5.32 -1.26 3.58
CA ASN A 45 5.80 -0.71 4.84
C ASN A 45 4.67 0.10 5.48
N ASP A 46 4.48 -0.13 6.76
CA ASP A 46 3.51 0.51 7.64
C ASP A 46 4.32 1.43 8.57
N ASP A 47 4.39 2.71 8.20
CA ASP A 47 5.35 3.67 8.72
C ASP A 47 4.67 4.73 9.59
N THR A 48 5.19 4.94 10.79
CA THR A 48 4.93 6.13 11.61
C THR A 48 6.20 6.96 11.71
N ILE A 49 6.15 8.19 11.20
CA ILE A 49 7.26 9.13 11.20
C ILE A 49 6.98 10.25 12.21
N ALA A 50 7.87 10.43 13.16
CA ALA A 50 7.75 11.49 14.16
C ALA A 50 7.79 12.90 13.53
N ALA A 51 7.27 13.89 14.25
CA ALA A 51 7.33 15.29 13.87
C ALA A 51 8.76 15.73 13.51
N HIS A 52 8.90 16.56 12.48
CA HIS A 52 10.16 17.13 12.01
C HIS A 52 11.24 16.11 11.61
N ASN A 53 10.82 14.93 11.15
CA ASN A 53 11.71 13.86 10.69
C ASN A 53 11.25 13.27 9.35
N GLY A 54 12.11 12.47 8.73
CA GLY A 54 11.78 11.83 7.46
C GLY A 54 13.00 11.22 6.76
N PHE A 55 12.78 10.82 5.53
CA PHE A 55 13.80 10.23 4.67
C PHE A 55 14.44 11.31 3.80
N GLY A 56 15.76 11.48 3.91
CA GLY A 56 16.55 12.34 3.04
C GLY A 56 16.49 11.89 1.58
N THR A 57 17.02 12.72 0.69
CA THR A 57 17.01 12.43 -0.75
C THR A 57 17.69 11.10 -1.06
N HIS A 58 16.96 10.22 -1.73
CA HIS A 58 17.41 8.88 -2.15
C HIS A 58 16.82 8.54 -3.52
N PRO A 59 17.56 7.72 -4.31
CA PRO A 59 17.16 7.40 -5.69
C PRO A 59 16.30 6.14 -5.76
N HIS A 60 15.46 6.11 -6.84
CA HIS A 60 14.74 4.92 -7.29
C HIS A 60 14.82 4.83 -8.82
N ASP A 61 14.77 3.62 -9.34
CA ASP A 61 14.56 3.32 -10.75
C ASP A 61 13.63 2.11 -10.91
N ASN A 62 12.91 2.08 -12.04
CA ASN A 62 12.07 0.95 -12.43
C ASN A 62 11.20 0.40 -11.29
N MET A 63 10.51 1.30 -10.58
CA MET A 63 9.62 0.97 -9.48
C MET A 63 8.37 1.85 -9.51
N GLU A 64 7.22 1.27 -9.28
CA GLU A 64 5.96 1.95 -9.02
C GLU A 64 5.80 2.07 -7.50
N ILE A 65 5.82 3.31 -6.99
CA ILE A 65 5.84 3.60 -5.54
C ILE A 65 4.57 4.34 -5.18
N LEU A 66 3.67 3.66 -4.45
CA LEU A 66 2.46 4.28 -3.91
C LEU A 66 2.70 4.63 -2.45
N THR A 67 2.21 5.81 -2.07
CA THR A 67 2.12 6.27 -0.67
C THR A 67 0.66 6.54 -0.34
N TYR A 68 0.16 5.94 0.72
CA TYR A 68 -1.16 6.21 1.29
C TYR A 68 -1.00 6.79 2.68
N VAL A 69 -1.41 8.03 2.87
CA VAL A 69 -1.38 8.67 4.19
C VAL A 69 -2.71 8.42 4.89
N THR A 70 -2.67 7.77 6.05
CA THR A 70 -3.84 7.45 6.86
C THR A 70 -4.07 8.44 7.99
N ASP A 71 -3.00 9.12 8.45
CA ASP A 71 -3.08 10.15 9.47
C ASP A 71 -1.93 11.14 9.32
N GLY A 72 -2.18 12.41 9.61
CA GLY A 72 -1.19 13.47 9.51
C GLY A 72 -0.92 13.97 8.08
N ARG A 73 0.32 14.40 7.83
CA ARG A 73 0.75 14.97 6.55
C ARG A 73 2.21 14.67 6.25
N LEU A 74 2.48 14.14 5.06
CA LEU A 74 3.79 13.90 4.50
C LEU A 74 4.13 14.98 3.46
N SER A 75 5.36 15.49 3.46
CA SER A 75 5.90 16.37 2.41
C SER A 75 6.79 15.57 1.49
N HIS A 76 6.57 15.69 0.19
CA HIS A 76 7.34 15.06 -0.87
C HIS A 76 8.05 16.11 -1.72
N ARG A 77 9.30 15.84 -2.09
CA ARG A 77 10.06 16.60 -3.09
C ARG A 77 10.86 15.64 -3.95
N ASP A 78 10.88 15.88 -5.28
CA ASP A 78 11.62 15.02 -6.20
C ASP A 78 12.41 15.79 -7.28
N THR A 79 13.21 15.04 -8.02
CA THR A 79 14.05 15.60 -9.13
C THR A 79 13.27 15.91 -10.42
N MET A 80 11.98 15.57 -10.48
CA MET A 80 11.08 16.02 -11.56
C MET A 80 10.55 17.43 -11.31
N GLY A 81 10.78 17.99 -10.12
CA GLY A 81 10.34 19.33 -9.72
C GLY A 81 9.03 19.36 -8.94
N ASN A 82 8.50 18.20 -8.54
CA ASN A 82 7.34 18.17 -7.67
C ASN A 82 7.75 18.52 -6.24
N GLU A 83 6.92 19.34 -5.60
CA GLU A 83 7.00 19.69 -4.18
C GLU A 83 5.56 19.73 -3.66
N GLU A 84 5.15 18.65 -3.01
CA GLU A 84 3.75 18.40 -2.68
C GLU A 84 3.59 17.98 -1.22
N HIS A 85 2.35 18.08 -0.74
CA HIS A 85 1.93 17.55 0.55
C HIS A 85 0.87 16.49 0.33
N ILE A 86 1.04 15.33 0.96
CA ILE A 86 0.08 14.24 0.97
C ILE A 86 -0.55 14.22 2.37
N THR A 87 -1.85 14.42 2.46
CA THR A 87 -2.60 14.45 3.73
C THR A 87 -3.43 13.18 3.92
N ALA A 88 -3.96 12.99 5.12
CA ALA A 88 -4.82 11.83 5.41
C ALA A 88 -5.95 11.67 4.38
N GLY A 89 -6.14 10.44 3.89
CA GLY A 89 -7.08 10.09 2.82
C GLY A 89 -6.55 10.34 1.40
N GLU A 90 -5.28 10.78 1.25
CA GLU A 90 -4.66 10.98 -0.06
C GLU A 90 -3.70 9.86 -0.43
N TRP A 91 -3.60 9.63 -1.73
CA TRP A 91 -2.70 8.69 -2.37
C TRP A 91 -1.77 9.40 -3.33
N GLN A 92 -0.51 8.97 -3.34
CA GLN A 92 0.51 9.38 -4.29
C GLN A 92 1.01 8.16 -5.05
N LEU A 93 1.26 8.31 -6.35
CA LEU A 93 1.99 7.33 -7.17
C LEU A 93 3.16 8.02 -7.86
N MET A 94 4.37 7.62 -7.51
CA MET A 94 5.60 7.98 -8.20
C MET A 94 6.07 6.78 -9.01
N SER A 95 6.06 6.91 -10.34
CA SER A 95 6.63 5.92 -11.27
C SER A 95 8.07 6.31 -11.54
N ALA A 96 9.03 5.55 -11.00
CA ALA A 96 10.44 5.95 -11.04
C ALA A 96 11.10 5.82 -12.43
N GLY A 97 10.63 4.89 -13.28
CA GLY A 97 11.08 4.75 -14.67
C GLY A 97 12.60 4.73 -14.82
N THR A 98 13.17 5.60 -15.65
CA THR A 98 14.62 5.72 -15.89
C THR A 98 15.41 6.22 -14.69
N GLY A 99 14.74 6.75 -13.67
CA GLY A 99 15.35 7.20 -12.43
C GLY A 99 14.78 8.50 -11.90
N VAL A 100 14.53 8.55 -10.62
CA VAL A 100 14.12 9.72 -9.85
C VAL A 100 14.77 9.67 -8.48
N ALA A 101 15.12 10.81 -7.93
CA ALA A 101 15.49 10.93 -6.53
C ALA A 101 14.45 11.77 -5.80
N HIS A 102 14.04 11.33 -4.62
CA HIS A 102 13.06 12.04 -3.82
C HIS A 102 13.40 12.05 -2.32
N SER A 103 12.73 12.92 -1.60
CA SER A 103 12.72 12.97 -0.14
C SER A 103 11.29 12.99 0.36
N GLU A 104 11.06 12.35 1.51
CA GLU A 104 9.77 12.28 2.19
C GLU A 104 9.96 12.73 3.63
N PHE A 105 9.28 13.80 4.04
CA PHE A 105 9.54 14.43 5.32
C PHE A 105 8.25 14.86 6.03
N ASN A 106 8.15 14.58 7.31
CA ASN A 106 7.09 15.10 8.15
C ASN A 106 7.48 16.47 8.69
N ASN A 107 7.02 17.53 8.04
CA ASN A 107 7.25 18.93 8.44
C ASN A 107 6.20 19.45 9.45
N SER A 108 5.35 18.60 10.00
CA SER A 108 4.32 18.97 10.98
C SER A 108 4.79 18.74 12.42
N ASP A 109 4.02 19.24 13.38
CA ASP A 109 4.27 19.07 14.81
C ASP A 109 3.71 17.75 15.38
N GLU A 110 2.95 17.00 14.57
CA GLU A 110 2.35 15.71 14.94
C GLU A 110 2.94 14.58 14.09
N PRO A 111 2.93 13.34 14.57
CA PRO A 111 3.36 12.20 13.76
C PRO A 111 2.52 12.05 12.49
N VAL A 112 3.10 11.47 11.43
CA VAL A 112 2.38 11.01 10.24
C VAL A 112 2.38 9.50 10.20
N HIS A 113 1.24 8.90 9.84
CA HIS A 113 1.12 7.47 9.60
C HIS A 113 0.78 7.22 8.12
N LEU A 114 1.52 6.33 7.49
CA LEU A 114 1.37 6.03 6.07
C LEU A 114 1.73 4.58 5.74
N PHE A 115 1.23 4.13 4.60
CA PHE A 115 1.67 2.90 3.93
C PHE A 115 2.49 3.25 2.70
N GLN A 116 3.70 2.69 2.61
CA GLN A 116 4.52 2.76 1.41
C GLN A 116 4.51 1.40 0.71
N ILE A 117 4.10 1.39 -0.56
CA ILE A 117 3.83 0.19 -1.35
C ILE A 117 4.66 0.27 -2.62
N TRP A 118 5.47 -0.77 -2.89
CA TRP A 118 6.26 -0.85 -4.12
C TRP A 118 5.81 -2.03 -4.97
N ILE A 119 5.57 -1.74 -6.25
CA ILE A 119 5.20 -2.73 -7.26
C ILE A 119 6.21 -2.65 -8.41
N HIS A 120 6.76 -3.80 -8.80
CA HIS A 120 7.63 -3.88 -9.97
C HIS A 120 6.83 -3.54 -11.23
N PRO A 121 7.30 -2.59 -12.08
CA PRO A 121 6.63 -2.31 -13.34
C PRO A 121 6.83 -3.45 -14.35
N ASN A 122 5.92 -3.55 -15.32
CA ASN A 122 6.08 -4.41 -16.50
C ASN A 122 6.69 -3.66 -17.70
N VAL A 123 6.87 -2.35 -17.58
CA VAL A 123 7.55 -1.48 -18.56
C VAL A 123 8.77 -0.89 -17.90
N ARG A 124 9.96 -1.17 -18.47
CA ARG A 124 11.23 -0.64 -17.96
C ARG A 124 11.65 0.63 -18.69
N ASP A 125 12.47 1.41 -18.00
CA ASP A 125 13.12 2.61 -18.52
C ASP A 125 12.16 3.63 -19.17
N ALA A 126 10.93 3.68 -18.64
CA ALA A 126 9.94 4.65 -19.02
C ALA A 126 10.26 6.02 -18.38
N GLU A 127 9.68 7.10 -18.93
CA GLU A 127 9.82 8.43 -18.34
C GLU A 127 9.20 8.46 -16.91
N PRO A 128 9.90 9.01 -15.92
CA PRO A 128 9.34 9.16 -14.56
C PRO A 128 8.07 10.01 -14.56
N THR A 129 7.11 9.63 -13.71
CA THR A 129 5.84 10.38 -13.56
C THR A 129 5.42 10.47 -12.10
N TYR A 130 4.61 11.50 -11.82
CA TYR A 130 4.02 11.76 -10.52
C TYR A 130 2.51 11.93 -10.64
N GLN A 131 1.75 11.30 -9.77
CA GLN A 131 0.30 11.42 -9.67
C GLN A 131 -0.09 11.52 -8.19
N GLN A 132 -1.09 12.34 -7.87
CA GLN A 132 -1.65 12.44 -6.52
C GLN A 132 -3.16 12.60 -6.61
N ILE A 133 -3.90 11.91 -5.75
CA ILE A 133 -5.36 11.97 -5.69
C ILE A 133 -5.82 12.03 -4.25
N LYS A 134 -6.95 12.70 -4.03
CA LYS A 134 -7.72 12.55 -2.80
C LYS A 134 -8.81 11.52 -3.05
N LEU A 135 -8.68 10.37 -2.42
CA LEU A 135 -9.66 9.30 -2.43
C LEU A 135 -9.61 8.59 -1.08
N ASP A 136 -10.46 9.05 -0.18
CA ASP A 136 -10.63 8.45 1.14
C ASP A 136 -11.73 7.39 1.07
N PRO A 137 -11.42 6.09 1.25
CA PRO A 137 -12.43 5.03 1.18
C PRO A 137 -13.54 5.18 2.24
N SER A 138 -13.31 5.92 3.32
CA SER A 138 -14.28 6.18 4.38
C SER A 138 -15.42 7.11 3.95
N GLU A 139 -15.21 7.94 2.93
CA GLU A 139 -16.26 8.84 2.40
C GLU A 139 -17.38 8.06 1.69
N GLN A 140 -17.06 6.88 1.15
CA GLN A 140 -18.03 5.98 0.51
C GLN A 140 -17.75 4.53 0.94
N PRO A 141 -18.12 4.13 2.16
CA PRO A 141 -17.84 2.79 2.68
C PRO A 141 -18.62 1.69 1.97
N ASN A 142 -18.27 0.45 2.27
CA ASN A 142 -18.90 -0.79 1.79
C ASN A 142 -18.77 -1.04 0.28
N GLN A 143 -17.74 -0.49 -0.35
CA GLN A 143 -17.39 -0.74 -1.74
C GLN A 143 -15.88 -0.67 -1.98
N TRP A 144 -15.42 -1.29 -3.06
CA TRP A 144 -14.03 -1.14 -3.53
C TRP A 144 -13.86 0.15 -4.32
N HIS A 145 -12.80 0.89 -3.99
CA HIS A 145 -12.31 2.03 -4.75
C HIS A 145 -11.06 1.61 -5.51
N LEU A 146 -11.06 1.70 -6.82
CA LEU A 146 -9.90 1.39 -7.66
C LEU A 146 -8.92 2.58 -7.62
N ILE A 147 -7.89 2.43 -6.82
CA ILE A 147 -6.86 3.46 -6.55
C ILE A 147 -5.87 3.55 -7.72
N ALA A 148 -5.30 2.41 -8.12
CA ALA A 148 -4.35 2.35 -9.22
C ALA A 148 -4.58 1.11 -10.08
N GLY A 149 -4.41 1.26 -11.38
CA GLY A 149 -4.58 0.18 -12.35
C GLY A 149 -4.00 0.54 -13.71
N PRO A 150 -3.93 -0.43 -14.64
CA PRO A 150 -3.35 -0.22 -15.97
C PRO A 150 -4.27 0.51 -16.95
N ASN A 151 -5.55 0.66 -16.62
CA ASN A 151 -6.58 1.19 -17.49
C ASN A 151 -7.08 2.56 -17.00
N ASP A 152 -7.72 3.31 -17.90
CA ASP A 152 -8.23 4.68 -17.68
C ASP A 152 -9.38 4.76 -16.64
N ASN A 153 -9.94 3.62 -16.21
CA ASN A 153 -10.95 3.58 -15.15
C ASN A 153 -10.35 3.64 -13.73
N ALA A 154 -9.03 3.50 -13.60
CA ALA A 154 -8.34 3.66 -12.33
C ALA A 154 -8.11 5.15 -12.02
N ALA A 155 -8.12 5.50 -10.74
CA ALA A 155 -7.86 6.86 -10.31
C ALA A 155 -6.42 7.31 -10.62
N MET A 156 -5.45 6.38 -10.58
CA MET A 156 -4.07 6.58 -11.00
C MET A 156 -3.63 5.46 -11.95
N HIS A 157 -2.80 5.81 -12.94
CA HIS A 157 -2.26 4.86 -13.90
C HIS A 157 -0.96 4.23 -13.39
N ILE A 158 -0.94 2.90 -13.25
CA ILE A 158 0.24 2.12 -12.87
C ILE A 158 0.79 1.32 -14.06
N ARG A 159 2.11 1.26 -14.19
CA ARG A 159 2.81 0.52 -15.25
C ARG A 159 3.00 -0.96 -14.88
N GLN A 160 1.90 -1.60 -14.48
CA GLN A 160 1.84 -3.03 -14.22
C GLN A 160 0.41 -3.50 -14.51
N ASN A 161 0.26 -4.74 -14.96
CA ASN A 161 -1.05 -5.38 -15.09
C ASN A 161 -1.58 -5.83 -13.71
N ALA A 162 -1.67 -4.88 -12.81
CA ALA A 162 -2.10 -5.04 -11.43
C ALA A 162 -3.15 -3.99 -11.09
N GLU A 163 -4.08 -4.32 -10.21
CA GLU A 163 -5.02 -3.36 -9.65
C GLU A 163 -4.81 -3.24 -8.13
N VAL A 164 -4.80 -2.01 -7.65
CA VAL A 164 -4.76 -1.68 -6.22
C VAL A 164 -6.09 -1.06 -5.85
N LYS A 165 -6.81 -1.71 -4.94
CA LYS A 165 -8.13 -1.28 -4.47
C LYS A 165 -8.10 -1.09 -2.97
N ALA A 166 -8.83 -0.09 -2.48
CA ALA A 166 -9.00 0.14 -1.05
C ALA A 166 -10.48 0.18 -0.69
N ALA A 167 -10.80 -0.21 0.54
CA ALA A 167 -12.16 -0.18 1.06
C ALA A 167 -12.18 0.06 2.57
N VAL A 168 -13.21 0.78 3.02
CA VAL A 168 -13.70 0.75 4.40
C VAL A 168 -14.97 -0.10 4.40
N LEU A 169 -15.04 -1.07 5.29
CA LEU A 169 -16.17 -1.98 5.43
C LEU A 169 -16.69 -1.92 6.86
N GLU A 170 -17.94 -1.49 7.01
CA GLU A 170 -18.60 -1.37 8.31
C GLU A 170 -18.85 -2.76 8.92
N ALA A 171 -18.84 -2.86 10.24
CA ALA A 171 -19.11 -4.08 10.99
C ALA A 171 -20.40 -4.78 10.53
N GLY A 172 -20.32 -6.09 10.32
CA GLY A 172 -21.43 -6.92 9.86
C GLY A 172 -21.74 -6.84 8.36
N LYS A 173 -21.05 -5.97 7.60
CA LYS A 173 -21.18 -5.90 6.14
C LYS A 173 -20.26 -6.91 5.45
N THR A 174 -20.56 -7.14 4.18
CA THR A 174 -19.80 -8.04 3.31
C THR A 174 -19.37 -7.33 2.04
N LEU A 175 -18.24 -7.75 1.49
CA LEU A 175 -17.71 -7.22 0.25
C LEU A 175 -17.11 -8.36 -0.60
N GLU A 176 -17.53 -8.44 -1.86
CA GLU A 176 -17.03 -9.46 -2.77
C GLU A 176 -15.65 -9.07 -3.34
N ILE A 177 -14.76 -10.04 -3.42
CA ILE A 177 -13.53 -9.99 -4.18
C ILE A 177 -13.77 -10.69 -5.51
N ALA A 178 -14.00 -9.90 -6.56
CA ALA A 178 -14.15 -10.38 -7.93
C ALA A 178 -12.77 -10.47 -8.61
N ALA A 179 -11.87 -11.27 -8.03
CA ALA A 179 -10.50 -11.45 -8.52
C ALA A 179 -10.45 -11.70 -10.03
N THR A 180 -9.63 -10.94 -10.74
CA THR A 180 -9.41 -11.09 -12.20
C THR A 180 -8.06 -11.72 -12.50
N GLN A 181 -7.13 -11.66 -11.55
CA GLN A 181 -5.79 -12.23 -11.61
C GLN A 181 -5.65 -13.43 -10.67
N LYS A 182 -4.52 -14.12 -10.77
CA LYS A 182 -4.26 -15.33 -9.97
C LYS A 182 -3.71 -15.06 -8.57
N HIS A 183 -3.04 -13.93 -8.38
CA HIS A 183 -2.39 -13.59 -7.12
C HIS A 183 -3.17 -12.47 -6.44
N ASN A 184 -3.88 -12.81 -5.37
CA ASN A 184 -4.63 -11.85 -4.59
C ASN A 184 -4.01 -11.69 -3.21
N TYR A 185 -3.84 -10.45 -2.78
CA TYR A 185 -3.28 -10.09 -1.49
C TYR A 185 -4.17 -9.02 -0.84
N VAL A 186 -4.82 -9.36 0.28
CA VAL A 186 -5.58 -8.40 1.08
C VAL A 186 -4.81 -8.09 2.33
N HIS A 187 -4.43 -6.82 2.52
CA HIS A 187 -3.79 -6.30 3.72
C HIS A 187 -4.81 -5.53 4.55
N VAL A 188 -4.96 -5.89 5.83
CA VAL A 188 -5.86 -5.20 6.76
C VAL A 188 -5.10 -4.07 7.45
N ILE A 189 -5.53 -2.82 7.21
CA ILE A 189 -4.98 -1.62 7.84
C ILE A 189 -5.53 -1.46 9.26
N LYS A 190 -6.85 -1.64 9.40
CA LYS A 190 -7.58 -1.44 10.65
C LYS A 190 -8.72 -2.44 10.78
N GLY A 191 -9.07 -2.78 12.02
CA GLY A 191 -10.20 -3.65 12.34
C GLY A 191 -9.89 -5.13 12.18
N GLN A 192 -10.95 -5.90 11.91
CA GLN A 192 -10.91 -7.36 11.82
C GLN A 192 -11.93 -7.86 10.83
N ILE A 193 -11.48 -8.67 9.88
CA ILE A 193 -12.31 -9.27 8.86
C ILE A 193 -12.22 -10.80 8.90
N MET A 194 -13.18 -11.47 8.29
CA MET A 194 -13.15 -12.90 8.02
C MET A 194 -13.18 -13.15 6.51
N ILE A 195 -12.23 -13.95 6.03
CA ILE A 195 -12.16 -14.44 4.65
C ILE A 195 -11.94 -15.96 4.74
N GLU A 196 -12.77 -16.78 4.06
CA GLU A 196 -12.62 -18.25 4.00
C GLU A 196 -12.38 -18.90 5.38
N ASN A 197 -13.17 -18.50 6.38
CA ASN A 197 -13.03 -18.95 7.77
C ASN A 197 -11.70 -18.56 8.45
N GLN A 198 -10.90 -17.69 7.84
CA GLN A 198 -9.69 -17.12 8.43
C GLN A 198 -10.02 -15.74 9.00
N ILE A 199 -9.69 -15.54 10.27
CA ILE A 199 -9.74 -14.20 10.89
C ILE A 199 -8.44 -13.48 10.58
N VAL A 200 -8.57 -12.32 9.92
CA VAL A 200 -7.48 -11.44 9.47
C VAL A 200 -7.64 -10.12 10.21
N LYS A 201 -6.63 -9.74 10.99
CA LYS A 201 -6.64 -8.55 11.86
C LYS A 201 -5.77 -7.45 11.29
N ALA A 202 -5.86 -6.25 11.85
CA ALA A 202 -4.96 -5.15 11.52
C ALA A 202 -3.48 -5.58 11.50
N GLY A 203 -2.79 -5.28 10.42
CA GLY A 203 -1.42 -5.68 10.14
C GLY A 203 -1.24 -7.08 9.55
N ASP A 204 -2.25 -7.95 9.61
CA ASP A 204 -2.26 -9.24 8.90
C ASP A 204 -2.55 -9.05 7.41
N ALA A 205 -2.20 -10.05 6.62
CA ALA A 205 -2.66 -10.16 5.24
C ALA A 205 -3.06 -11.60 4.89
N LEU A 206 -3.99 -11.75 3.96
CA LEU A 206 -4.36 -13.03 3.37
C LEU A 206 -4.01 -13.04 1.88
N LEU A 207 -3.30 -14.08 1.46
CA LEU A 207 -2.94 -14.37 0.08
C LEU A 207 -3.84 -15.50 -0.41
N PHE A 208 -4.43 -15.38 -1.60
CA PHE A 208 -5.34 -16.40 -2.16
C PHE A 208 -5.42 -16.31 -3.68
N ASP A 209 -6.01 -17.33 -4.33
CA ASP A 209 -6.01 -17.52 -5.78
C ASP A 209 -7.41 -17.59 -6.43
N GLU A 210 -8.47 -17.37 -5.65
CA GLU A 210 -9.85 -17.47 -6.16
C GLU A 210 -10.72 -16.31 -5.68
N LYS A 211 -11.90 -16.17 -6.29
CA LYS A 211 -12.94 -15.23 -5.84
C LYS A 211 -13.42 -15.61 -4.44
N THR A 212 -13.69 -14.62 -3.62
CA THR A 212 -14.16 -14.82 -2.26
C THR A 212 -14.99 -13.65 -1.75
N THR A 213 -15.51 -13.79 -0.53
CA THR A 213 -16.27 -12.73 0.15
C THR A 213 -15.58 -12.39 1.48
N ILE A 214 -15.42 -11.10 1.72
CA ILE A 214 -14.98 -10.55 3.00
C ILE A 214 -16.19 -10.30 3.88
N HIS A 215 -16.10 -10.65 5.14
CA HIS A 215 -17.07 -10.30 6.18
C HIS A 215 -16.37 -9.43 7.24
N ALA A 216 -16.84 -8.22 7.47
CA ALA A 216 -16.30 -7.36 8.52
C ALA A 216 -16.83 -7.81 9.89
N LEU A 217 -15.91 -8.13 10.79
CA LEU A 217 -16.21 -8.43 12.19
C LEU A 217 -16.22 -7.16 13.05
N GLU A 218 -15.49 -6.14 12.58
CA GLU A 218 -15.42 -4.78 13.13
C GLU A 218 -15.36 -3.80 11.95
N ASP A 219 -15.57 -2.51 12.20
CA ASP A 219 -15.28 -1.48 11.20
C ASP A 219 -13.83 -1.62 10.76
N SER A 220 -13.63 -1.91 9.49
CA SER A 220 -12.33 -2.34 8.96
C SER A 220 -11.93 -1.53 7.73
N GLU A 221 -10.63 -1.30 7.60
CA GLU A 221 -10.01 -0.70 6.43
C GLU A 221 -8.97 -1.66 5.85
N MET A 222 -8.94 -1.78 4.52
CA MET A 222 -8.07 -2.73 3.85
C MET A 222 -7.66 -2.29 2.45
N ILE A 223 -6.53 -2.84 1.98
CA ILE A 223 -6.06 -2.71 0.61
C ILE A 223 -6.07 -4.11 -0.01
N TRP A 224 -6.65 -4.22 -1.20
CA TRP A 224 -6.60 -5.42 -2.02
C TRP A 224 -5.75 -5.19 -3.26
N PHE A 225 -4.79 -6.08 -3.46
CA PHE A 225 -3.93 -6.15 -4.63
C PHE A 225 -4.36 -7.36 -5.48
N ASP A 226 -4.84 -7.09 -6.70
CA ASP A 226 -5.16 -8.09 -7.73
C ASP A 226 -3.99 -8.13 -8.72
N LEU A 227 -3.14 -9.16 -8.64
CA LEU A 227 -1.80 -9.17 -9.21
C LEU A 227 -1.65 -10.26 -10.27
N PRO A 228 -0.89 -10.02 -11.35
CA PRO A 228 -0.50 -11.06 -12.28
C PRO A 228 0.42 -12.10 -11.61
N ALA A 229 0.47 -13.31 -12.21
CA ALA A 229 1.35 -14.38 -11.79
C ALA A 229 2.82 -14.12 -12.15
#